data_bd14a5723372b3c67292616a4bce2555
#
_entry.id   bd14a5723372b3c67292616a4bce2555
#
_cell.length_a   1.000
_cell.length_b   1.000
_cell.length_c   1.000
_cell.angle_alpha   90.00
_cell.angle_beta   90.00
_cell.angle_gamma   90.00
#
_symmetry.space_group_name_H-M   'P 1'
#
loop_
_entity.id
_entity.type
_entity.pdbx_description
1 polymer ?
#
loop_
_entity_poly.entity_id
_entity_poly.type
_entity_poly.pdbx_seq_one_letter_code
_entity_poly.pdbx_strand_id
1 'polypeptide(L)'
;MDILSDAEMLRYNRQIILKAFDFEGQEKLKQSSVLILGAGGLGCASGQYLATAGVGHITLVDDDVVELSNLQRQVLHHDADIGRAKVDSAADSLRLLNPHLHVETIQARLSDDELDALIARHDLVLDACDNVDTRNQLNRLCFKHKTPLVSGAAIRMEGQVSVFTYQDPAQPCYQCLSALFGSSALSCVEAGIMAPVVGIIGAVQAMEAIKVLTSLGTPKQGKILILDAMSMSWREMNLMQLPQCPVCHPQS
;
A
#
# COMPACT_ATOMS: atom_id res chain seq x y z
N MET A 1 4.62 3.63 30.60
CA MET A 1 5.82 3.47 29.73
C MET A 1 5.57 4.32 28.51
N ASP A 2 6.50 5.17 28.17
CA ASP A 2 6.39 5.99 26.98
C ASP A 2 6.43 5.08 25.73
N ILE A 3 5.54 5.33 24.77
CA ILE A 3 5.41 4.53 23.53
C ILE A 3 6.65 4.73 22.64
N LEU A 4 7.19 5.96 22.63
CA LEU A 4 8.39 6.34 21.89
C LEU A 4 9.59 6.47 22.83
N SER A 5 10.72 5.90 22.44
CA SER A 5 12.01 6.14 23.08
C SER A 5 12.58 7.51 22.70
N ASP A 6 13.54 8.04 23.47
CA ASP A 6 14.26 9.27 23.15
C ASP A 6 14.89 9.25 21.74
N ALA A 7 15.44 8.10 21.35
CA ALA A 7 16.03 7.90 20.02
C ALA A 7 14.96 7.99 18.90
N GLU A 8 13.78 7.46 19.14
CA GLU A 8 12.65 7.55 18.21
C GLU A 8 12.08 8.97 18.15
N MET A 9 11.93 9.65 19.29
CA MET A 9 11.50 11.05 19.33
C MET A 9 12.48 11.95 18.54
N LEU A 10 13.78 11.72 18.66
CA LEU A 10 14.79 12.44 17.88
C LEU A 10 14.70 12.09 16.38
N ARG A 11 14.52 10.81 16.03
CA ARG A 11 14.40 10.33 14.65
C ARG A 11 13.20 10.95 13.95
N TYR A 12 12.05 10.98 14.61
CA TYR A 12 10.77 11.43 14.04
C TYR A 12 10.46 12.91 14.33
N ASN A 13 11.38 13.65 14.92
CA ASN A 13 11.18 15.05 15.34
C ASN A 13 10.54 15.90 14.24
N ARG A 14 10.96 15.75 12.97
CA ARG A 14 10.45 16.56 11.85
C ARG A 14 8.96 16.30 11.55
N GLN A 15 8.44 15.15 11.93
CA GLN A 15 7.01 14.84 11.85
C GLN A 15 6.26 15.30 13.11
N ILE A 16 6.85 15.05 14.27
CA ILE A 16 6.27 15.41 15.58
C ILE A 16 6.00 16.92 15.68
N ILE A 17 6.86 17.78 15.15
CA ILE A 17 6.66 19.23 15.17
C ILE A 17 5.53 19.73 14.25
N LEU A 18 4.94 18.88 13.41
CA LEU A 18 3.76 19.23 12.62
C LEU A 18 2.53 19.28 13.54
N LYS A 19 1.97 20.47 13.76
CA LYS A 19 0.86 20.69 14.70
C LYS A 19 -0.36 19.78 14.52
N ALA A 20 -0.62 19.33 13.29
CA ALA A 20 -1.75 18.45 13.01
C ALA A 20 -1.43 16.96 13.23
N PHE A 21 -0.15 16.61 13.40
CA PHE A 21 0.33 15.24 13.57
C PHE A 21 0.76 15.00 15.03
N ASP A 22 1.71 15.84 15.55
CA ASP A 22 2.21 15.86 16.90
C ASP A 22 2.71 14.48 17.41
N PHE A 23 2.93 14.35 18.70
CA PHE A 23 3.27 13.11 19.39
C PHE A 23 2.18 12.04 19.21
N GLU A 24 0.92 12.43 19.31
CA GLU A 24 -0.21 11.51 19.15
C GLU A 24 -0.19 10.79 17.79
N GLY A 25 0.09 11.50 16.70
CA GLY A 25 0.20 10.89 15.37
C GLY A 25 1.38 9.92 15.28
N GLN A 26 2.53 10.27 15.87
CA GLN A 26 3.71 9.41 15.85
C GLN A 26 3.51 8.13 16.69
N GLU A 27 2.87 8.25 17.85
CA GLU A 27 2.55 7.10 18.70
C GLU A 27 1.56 6.15 18.01
N LYS A 28 0.55 6.69 17.32
CA LYS A 28 -0.37 5.89 16.49
C LYS A 28 0.37 5.13 15.39
N LEU A 29 1.31 5.78 14.67
CA LEU A 29 2.13 5.09 13.68
C LEU A 29 2.97 3.98 14.28
N LYS A 30 3.63 4.24 15.42
CA LYS A 30 4.46 3.26 16.12
C LYS A 30 3.65 2.03 16.55
N GLN A 31 2.39 2.20 16.90
CA GLN A 31 1.49 1.12 17.30
C GLN A 31 0.81 0.41 16.13
N SER A 32 0.87 1.01 14.94
CA SER A 32 0.16 0.50 13.77
C SER A 32 0.87 -0.67 13.09
N SER A 33 0.06 -1.57 12.53
CA SER A 33 0.46 -2.71 11.72
C SER A 33 -0.07 -2.58 10.28
N VAL A 34 0.82 -2.71 9.29
CA VAL A 34 0.48 -2.60 7.87
C VAL A 34 0.84 -3.89 7.15
N LEU A 35 -0.12 -4.45 6.42
CA LEU A 35 0.09 -5.57 5.51
C LEU A 35 0.33 -5.00 4.10
N ILE A 36 1.49 -5.28 3.51
CA ILE A 36 1.83 -4.89 2.14
C ILE A 36 1.83 -6.13 1.26
N LEU A 37 0.93 -6.22 0.30
CA LEU A 37 0.95 -7.24 -0.73
C LEU A 37 1.66 -6.72 -1.98
N GLY A 38 2.77 -7.37 -2.31
CA GLY A 38 3.68 -7.03 -3.38
C GLY A 38 4.91 -6.26 -2.89
N ALA A 39 6.10 -6.85 -3.08
CA ALA A 39 7.40 -6.23 -2.83
C ALA A 39 8.06 -5.76 -4.14
N GLY A 40 7.23 -5.40 -5.12
CA GLY A 40 7.62 -4.81 -6.41
C GLY A 40 7.83 -3.30 -6.33
N GLY A 41 7.72 -2.58 -7.45
CA GLY A 41 8.01 -1.14 -7.53
C GLY A 41 7.16 -0.29 -6.59
N LEU A 42 5.85 -0.55 -6.50
CA LEU A 42 4.94 0.16 -5.59
C LEU A 42 5.22 -0.18 -4.12
N GLY A 43 5.37 -1.49 -3.81
CA GLY A 43 5.63 -1.97 -2.45
C GLY A 43 6.99 -1.50 -1.91
N CYS A 44 8.03 -1.48 -2.76
CA CYS A 44 9.32 -0.90 -2.39
C CYS A 44 9.20 0.58 -2.01
N ALA A 45 8.55 1.37 -2.86
CA ALA A 45 8.42 2.81 -2.64
C ALA A 45 7.53 3.13 -1.42
N SER A 46 6.39 2.45 -1.27
CA SER A 46 5.50 2.66 -0.13
C SER A 46 6.11 2.13 1.18
N GLY A 47 6.72 0.95 1.16
CA GLY A 47 7.33 0.32 2.32
C GLY A 47 8.46 1.17 2.91
N GLN A 48 9.35 1.74 2.08
CA GLN A 48 10.42 2.59 2.59
C GLN A 48 9.90 3.85 3.31
N TYR A 49 8.84 4.49 2.78
CA TYR A 49 8.28 5.68 3.44
C TYR A 49 7.48 5.33 4.70
N LEU A 50 6.75 4.22 4.72
CA LEU A 50 6.07 3.76 5.94
C LEU A 50 7.10 3.39 7.03
N ALA A 51 8.17 2.70 6.66
CA ALA A 51 9.25 2.35 7.58
C ALA A 51 9.94 3.58 8.15
N THR A 52 10.35 4.53 7.29
CA THR A 52 11.05 5.75 7.72
C THR A 52 10.15 6.71 8.48
N ALA A 53 8.83 6.72 8.21
CA ALA A 53 7.85 7.49 8.96
C ALA A 53 7.57 6.92 10.37
N GLY A 54 7.93 5.67 10.64
CA GLY A 54 7.83 5.07 11.97
C GLY A 54 6.59 4.22 12.19
N VAL A 55 6.03 3.59 11.15
CA VAL A 55 5.10 2.47 11.32
C VAL A 55 5.80 1.38 12.11
N GLY A 56 5.16 0.85 13.15
CA GLY A 56 5.80 -0.09 14.07
C GLY A 56 5.93 -1.51 13.53
N HIS A 57 4.97 -1.95 12.73
CA HIS A 57 4.95 -3.31 12.17
C HIS A 57 4.59 -3.28 10.68
N ILE A 58 5.39 -3.95 9.85
CA ILE A 58 5.09 -4.20 8.44
C ILE A 58 5.19 -5.70 8.16
N THR A 59 4.14 -6.27 7.59
CA THR A 59 4.17 -7.62 7.02
C THR A 59 4.26 -7.51 5.50
N LEU A 60 5.31 -8.09 4.90
CA LEU A 60 5.51 -8.14 3.45
C LEU A 60 5.10 -9.51 2.91
N VAL A 61 4.27 -9.54 1.89
CA VAL A 61 3.86 -10.76 1.18
C VAL A 61 4.18 -10.63 -0.31
N ASP A 62 4.98 -11.53 -0.84
CA ASP A 62 5.31 -11.63 -2.27
C ASP A 62 5.89 -13.02 -2.53
N ASP A 63 5.52 -13.69 -3.62
CA ASP A 63 5.99 -15.04 -3.94
C ASP A 63 7.23 -15.06 -4.87
N ASP A 64 7.62 -13.90 -5.41
CA ASP A 64 8.70 -13.76 -6.37
C ASP A 64 10.10 -13.68 -5.74
N VAL A 65 11.09 -13.88 -6.61
CA VAL A 65 12.50 -13.57 -6.36
C VAL A 65 12.93 -12.30 -7.10
N VAL A 66 14.03 -11.71 -6.62
CA VAL A 66 14.63 -10.53 -7.26
C VAL A 66 15.28 -10.93 -8.58
N GLU A 67 14.95 -10.21 -9.65
CA GLU A 67 15.54 -10.36 -10.97
C GLU A 67 16.23 -9.07 -11.42
N LEU A 68 17.22 -9.16 -12.30
CA LEU A 68 17.92 -8.01 -12.86
C LEU A 68 16.96 -6.99 -13.49
N SER A 69 15.93 -7.48 -14.19
CA SER A 69 14.87 -6.67 -14.82
C SER A 69 14.01 -5.87 -13.83
N ASN A 70 14.06 -6.21 -12.54
CA ASN A 70 13.32 -5.53 -11.49
C ASN A 70 14.04 -4.28 -10.97
N LEU A 71 15.37 -4.27 -10.96
CA LEU A 71 16.20 -3.29 -10.25
C LEU A 71 16.05 -1.86 -10.75
N GLN A 72 15.59 -1.69 -12.00
CA GLN A 72 15.34 -0.36 -12.55
C GLN A 72 14.22 0.43 -11.85
N ARG A 73 13.33 -0.26 -11.05
CA ARG A 73 12.17 0.36 -10.38
C ARG A 73 11.88 -0.15 -8.97
N GLN A 74 12.50 -1.24 -8.54
CA GLN A 74 12.26 -1.87 -7.23
C GLN A 74 13.40 -1.49 -6.26
N VAL A 75 13.34 -0.28 -5.74
CA VAL A 75 14.45 0.44 -5.07
C VAL A 75 14.92 -0.13 -3.72
N LEU A 76 14.25 -1.11 -3.15
CA LEU A 76 14.70 -1.83 -1.95
C LEU A 76 15.62 -3.01 -2.28
N HIS A 77 15.71 -3.42 -3.55
CA HIS A 77 16.54 -4.53 -4.00
C HIS A 77 17.82 -4.04 -4.65
N HIS A 78 18.90 -4.80 -4.51
CA HIS A 78 20.23 -4.51 -5.03
C HIS A 78 20.73 -5.64 -5.94
N ASP A 79 21.78 -5.41 -6.72
CA ASP A 79 22.40 -6.45 -7.57
C ASP A 79 22.80 -7.70 -6.77
N ALA A 80 23.24 -7.51 -5.52
CA ALA A 80 23.58 -8.61 -4.61
C ALA A 80 22.38 -9.47 -4.18
N ASP A 81 21.14 -8.99 -4.40
CA ASP A 81 19.92 -9.69 -4.02
C ASP A 81 19.32 -10.54 -5.13
N ILE A 82 19.90 -10.51 -6.35
CA ILE A 82 19.38 -11.30 -7.48
C ILE A 82 19.29 -12.77 -7.09
N GLY A 83 18.09 -13.36 -7.25
CA GLY A 83 17.76 -14.73 -6.88
C GLY A 83 17.25 -14.91 -5.44
N ARG A 84 17.35 -13.91 -4.55
CA ARG A 84 16.76 -13.94 -3.21
C ARG A 84 15.27 -13.66 -3.28
N ALA A 85 14.51 -14.12 -2.27
CA ALA A 85 13.11 -13.74 -2.13
C ALA A 85 12.97 -12.21 -2.03
N LYS A 86 12.04 -11.62 -2.76
CA LYS A 86 11.80 -10.15 -2.72
C LYS A 86 11.46 -9.68 -1.32
N VAL A 87 10.65 -10.43 -0.58
CA VAL A 87 10.26 -10.07 0.80
C VAL A 87 11.45 -10.00 1.74
N ASP A 88 12.44 -10.90 1.62
CA ASP A 88 13.62 -10.92 2.49
C ASP A 88 14.59 -9.79 2.14
N SER A 89 14.84 -9.56 0.85
CA SER A 89 15.64 -8.43 0.36
C SER A 89 15.04 -7.08 0.81
N ALA A 90 13.72 -6.92 0.64
CA ALA A 90 13.03 -5.71 1.08
C ALA A 90 13.09 -5.54 2.60
N ALA A 91 12.87 -6.60 3.38
CA ALA A 91 12.93 -6.55 4.84
C ALA A 91 14.30 -6.12 5.36
N ASP A 92 15.38 -6.64 4.77
CA ASP A 92 16.74 -6.23 5.13
C ASP A 92 16.96 -4.74 4.88
N SER A 93 16.54 -4.24 3.72
CA SER A 93 16.63 -2.81 3.37
C SER A 93 15.79 -1.95 4.30
N LEU A 94 14.55 -2.37 4.64
CA LEU A 94 13.69 -1.63 5.56
C LEU A 94 14.26 -1.56 6.99
N ARG A 95 14.86 -2.65 7.50
CA ARG A 95 15.54 -2.67 8.81
C ARG A 95 16.76 -1.75 8.85
N LEU A 96 17.50 -1.63 7.73
CA LEU A 96 18.60 -0.66 7.62
C LEU A 96 18.09 0.78 7.62
N LEU A 97 16.94 1.06 7.01
CA LEU A 97 16.33 2.38 7.02
C LEU A 97 15.79 2.75 8.41
N ASN A 98 15.18 1.80 9.11
CA ASN A 98 14.62 2.02 10.45
C ASN A 98 14.78 0.78 11.35
N PRO A 99 15.76 0.78 12.28
CA PRO A 99 16.00 -0.35 13.17
C PRO A 99 14.90 -0.56 14.24
N HIS A 100 13.97 0.39 14.40
CA HIS A 100 12.85 0.27 15.34
C HIS A 100 11.62 -0.40 14.72
N LEU A 101 11.67 -0.69 13.41
CA LEU A 101 10.59 -1.36 12.68
C LEU A 101 10.64 -2.87 12.90
N HIS A 102 9.49 -3.47 13.21
CA HIS A 102 9.33 -4.92 13.11
C HIS A 102 8.85 -5.29 11.69
N VAL A 103 9.59 -6.18 11.02
CA VAL A 103 9.25 -6.66 9.69
C VAL A 103 9.05 -8.17 9.71
N GLU A 104 7.85 -8.62 9.32
CA GLU A 104 7.51 -10.01 9.05
C GLU A 104 7.53 -10.24 7.53
N THR A 105 8.06 -11.39 7.07
CA THR A 105 8.14 -11.74 5.65
C THR A 105 7.39 -13.04 5.38
N ILE A 106 6.62 -13.08 4.30
CA ILE A 106 5.90 -14.26 3.83
C ILE A 106 6.15 -14.41 2.33
N GLN A 107 6.99 -15.38 1.97
CA GLN A 107 7.27 -15.72 0.56
C GLN A 107 6.23 -16.75 0.10
N ALA A 108 5.04 -16.31 -0.24
CA ALA A 108 3.97 -17.18 -0.72
C ALA A 108 2.89 -16.42 -1.47
N ARG A 109 2.21 -17.13 -2.37
CA ARG A 109 0.88 -16.74 -2.85
C ARG A 109 -0.15 -17.31 -1.89
N LEU A 110 -0.87 -16.43 -1.18
CA LEU A 110 -1.76 -16.82 -0.10
C LEU A 110 -3.14 -17.25 -0.61
N SER A 111 -3.69 -18.29 0.02
CA SER A 111 -5.10 -18.66 -0.08
C SER A 111 -6.01 -17.62 0.60
N ASP A 112 -7.32 -17.74 0.35
CA ASP A 112 -8.31 -16.88 1.01
C ASP A 112 -8.25 -16.96 2.53
N ASP A 113 -8.12 -18.17 3.10
CA ASP A 113 -8.11 -18.37 4.55
C ASP A 113 -6.84 -17.79 5.20
N GLU A 114 -5.69 -17.96 4.58
CA GLU A 114 -4.42 -17.39 5.05
C GLU A 114 -4.44 -15.87 5.01
N LEU A 115 -4.93 -15.30 3.91
CA LEU A 115 -5.02 -13.86 3.72
C LEU A 115 -6.08 -13.24 4.65
N ASP A 116 -7.22 -13.93 4.86
CA ASP A 116 -8.27 -13.53 5.81
C ASP A 116 -7.72 -13.38 7.23
N ALA A 117 -6.95 -14.38 7.69
CA ALA A 117 -6.31 -14.35 9.00
C ALA A 117 -5.27 -13.22 9.14
N LEU A 118 -4.53 -12.92 8.06
CA LEU A 118 -3.59 -11.81 8.05
C LEU A 118 -4.30 -10.45 8.11
N ILE A 119 -5.31 -10.24 7.26
CA ILE A 119 -6.06 -8.98 7.20
C ILE A 119 -6.72 -8.68 8.55
N ALA A 120 -7.27 -9.70 9.22
CA ALA A 120 -7.93 -9.55 10.52
C ALA A 120 -7.02 -9.00 11.64
N ARG A 121 -5.70 -9.16 11.52
CA ARG A 121 -4.71 -8.72 12.52
C ARG A 121 -3.93 -7.46 12.15
N HIS A 122 -4.26 -6.81 11.03
CA HIS A 122 -3.60 -5.58 10.59
C HIS A 122 -4.57 -4.40 10.57
N ASP A 123 -4.03 -3.22 10.84
CA ASP A 123 -4.81 -1.96 10.87
C ASP A 123 -5.07 -1.40 9.48
N LEU A 124 -4.24 -1.79 8.49
CA LEU A 124 -4.35 -1.33 7.11
C LEU A 124 -3.70 -2.33 6.15
N VAL A 125 -4.31 -2.49 4.98
CA VAL A 125 -3.74 -3.23 3.86
C VAL A 125 -3.31 -2.26 2.76
N LEU A 126 -2.10 -2.45 2.24
CA LEU A 126 -1.57 -1.72 1.11
C LEU A 126 -1.45 -2.68 -0.08
N ASP A 127 -2.25 -2.41 -1.11
CA ASP A 127 -2.24 -3.17 -2.36
C ASP A 127 -1.18 -2.59 -3.31
N ALA A 128 -0.10 -3.34 -3.46
CA ALA A 128 0.98 -3.08 -4.41
C ALA A 128 1.08 -4.18 -5.48
N CYS A 129 -0.03 -4.94 -5.68
CA CYS A 129 -0.12 -6.04 -6.63
C CYS A 129 -0.19 -5.55 -8.09
N ASP A 130 0.16 -6.42 -9.01
CA ASP A 130 0.11 -6.16 -10.45
C ASP A 130 -1.01 -6.92 -11.18
N ASN A 131 -1.84 -7.68 -10.46
CA ASN A 131 -2.91 -8.47 -11.04
C ASN A 131 -4.27 -8.21 -10.39
N VAL A 132 -5.33 -8.30 -11.19
CA VAL A 132 -6.71 -7.96 -10.80
C VAL A 132 -7.31 -8.99 -9.83
N ASP A 133 -6.93 -10.26 -9.96
CA ASP A 133 -7.50 -11.33 -9.13
C ASP A 133 -7.12 -11.16 -7.66
N THR A 134 -5.83 -10.91 -7.39
CA THR A 134 -5.36 -10.60 -6.02
C THR A 134 -5.99 -9.32 -5.48
N ARG A 135 -6.16 -8.29 -6.30
CA ARG A 135 -6.85 -7.06 -5.87
C ARG A 135 -8.30 -7.29 -5.49
N ASN A 136 -9.03 -8.11 -6.26
CA ASN A 136 -10.40 -8.49 -5.95
C ASN A 136 -10.47 -9.35 -4.68
N GLN A 137 -9.50 -10.26 -4.48
CA GLN A 137 -9.35 -11.04 -3.25
C GLN A 137 -9.16 -10.12 -2.03
N LEU A 138 -8.20 -9.18 -2.10
CA LEU A 138 -7.95 -8.18 -1.06
C LEU A 138 -9.21 -7.36 -0.75
N ASN A 139 -9.86 -6.83 -1.78
CA ASN A 139 -11.06 -6.02 -1.60
C ASN A 139 -12.17 -6.77 -0.85
N ARG A 140 -12.43 -8.02 -1.21
CA ARG A 140 -13.47 -8.85 -0.59
C ARG A 140 -13.17 -9.11 0.89
N LEU A 141 -11.92 -9.47 1.20
CA LEU A 141 -11.51 -9.79 2.56
C LEU A 141 -11.38 -8.53 3.44
N CYS A 142 -10.82 -7.44 2.91
CA CYS A 142 -10.78 -6.15 3.60
C CYS A 142 -12.19 -5.61 3.88
N PHE A 143 -13.12 -5.75 2.94
CA PHE A 143 -14.53 -5.38 3.15
C PHE A 143 -15.18 -6.19 4.28
N LYS A 144 -14.91 -7.49 4.35
CA LYS A 144 -15.40 -8.39 5.41
C LYS A 144 -14.95 -7.92 6.81
N HIS A 145 -13.67 -7.59 6.97
CA HIS A 145 -13.08 -7.17 8.24
C HIS A 145 -13.20 -5.67 8.52
N LYS A 146 -13.66 -4.87 7.56
CA LYS A 146 -13.63 -3.41 7.62
C LYS A 146 -12.20 -2.84 7.78
N THR A 147 -11.21 -3.60 7.35
CA THR A 147 -9.81 -3.17 7.34
C THR A 147 -9.57 -2.25 6.15
N PRO A 148 -9.08 -1.02 6.33
CA PRO A 148 -8.81 -0.10 5.24
C PRO A 148 -7.85 -0.67 4.20
N LEU A 149 -8.14 -0.39 2.92
CA LEU A 149 -7.32 -0.77 1.76
C LEU A 149 -6.86 0.47 1.01
N VAL A 150 -5.55 0.63 0.85
CA VAL A 150 -4.95 1.64 -0.03
C VAL A 150 -4.42 0.95 -1.28
N SER A 151 -5.14 1.08 -2.39
CA SER A 151 -4.81 0.42 -3.65
C SER A 151 -4.05 1.36 -4.59
N GLY A 152 -2.95 0.88 -5.16
CA GLY A 152 -2.16 1.58 -6.17
C GLY A 152 -1.98 0.77 -7.45
N ALA A 153 -1.93 1.45 -8.58
CA ALA A 153 -1.54 0.85 -9.85
C ALA A 153 -0.71 1.83 -10.66
N ALA A 154 0.26 1.30 -11.43
CA ALA A 154 1.09 2.11 -12.31
C ALA A 154 1.44 1.30 -13.57
N ILE A 155 1.38 1.96 -14.74
CA ILE A 155 1.69 1.38 -16.04
C ILE A 155 2.16 2.49 -16.98
N ARG A 156 3.17 2.23 -17.81
CA ARG A 156 3.72 3.22 -18.76
C ARG A 156 4.16 4.51 -18.04
N MET A 157 3.49 5.60 -18.33
CA MET A 157 3.66 6.94 -17.75
C MET A 157 2.41 7.35 -16.93
N GLU A 158 1.62 6.39 -16.49
CA GLU A 158 0.37 6.62 -15.78
C GLU A 158 0.35 5.89 -14.45
N GLY A 159 -0.37 6.44 -13.49
CA GLY A 159 -0.58 5.80 -12.20
C GLY A 159 -1.88 6.22 -11.55
N GLN A 160 -2.34 5.40 -10.60
CA GLN A 160 -3.56 5.69 -9.86
C GLN A 160 -3.46 5.24 -8.41
N VAL A 161 -4.19 5.95 -7.52
CA VAL A 161 -4.35 5.58 -6.11
C VAL A 161 -5.80 5.76 -5.71
N SER A 162 -6.32 4.82 -4.92
CA SER A 162 -7.64 4.88 -4.29
C SER A 162 -7.58 4.36 -2.85
N VAL A 163 -8.45 4.91 -2.00
CA VAL A 163 -8.58 4.53 -0.58
C VAL A 163 -9.99 4.00 -0.33
N PHE A 164 -10.07 2.84 0.31
CA PHE A 164 -11.32 2.20 0.70
C PHE A 164 -11.27 1.91 2.20
N THR A 165 -12.06 2.62 3.00
CA THR A 165 -12.08 2.41 4.47
C THR A 165 -13.18 1.45 4.91
N TYR A 166 -14.17 1.19 4.07
CA TYR A 166 -15.31 0.30 4.31
C TYR A 166 -16.16 0.62 5.55
N GLN A 167 -15.99 1.82 6.11
CA GLN A 167 -16.76 2.26 7.29
C GLN A 167 -18.14 2.79 6.92
N ASP A 168 -18.27 3.42 5.77
CA ASP A 168 -19.52 3.97 5.26
C ASP A 168 -20.08 3.03 4.16
N PRO A 169 -21.27 2.43 4.37
CA PRO A 169 -21.86 1.51 3.40
C PRO A 169 -22.26 2.18 2.08
N ALA A 170 -22.36 3.50 2.04
CA ALA A 170 -22.66 4.24 0.81
C ALA A 170 -21.43 4.46 -0.08
N GLN A 171 -20.22 4.13 0.41
CA GLN A 171 -18.98 4.31 -0.33
C GLN A 171 -18.70 3.11 -1.26
N PRO A 172 -18.12 3.38 -2.45
CA PRO A 172 -17.69 2.33 -3.36
C PRO A 172 -16.56 1.49 -2.77
N CYS A 173 -16.41 0.26 -3.23
CA CYS A 173 -15.26 -0.60 -2.97
C CYS A 173 -14.38 -0.75 -4.22
N TYR A 174 -13.25 -1.47 -4.12
CA TYR A 174 -12.37 -1.70 -5.28
C TYR A 174 -13.09 -2.42 -6.43
N GLN A 175 -14.04 -3.34 -6.15
CA GLN A 175 -14.83 -4.00 -7.20
C GLN A 175 -15.65 -3.01 -8.03
N CYS A 176 -16.12 -1.90 -7.43
CA CYS A 176 -16.78 -0.82 -8.17
C CYS A 176 -15.81 -0.10 -9.11
N LEU A 177 -14.55 0.08 -8.68
CA LEU A 177 -13.49 0.66 -9.50
C LEU A 177 -13.08 -0.27 -10.63
N SER A 178 -12.79 -1.55 -10.33
CA SER A 178 -12.28 -2.51 -11.33
C SER A 178 -13.28 -2.76 -12.46
N ALA A 179 -14.57 -2.71 -12.17
CA ALA A 179 -15.62 -2.87 -13.18
C ALA A 179 -15.62 -1.77 -14.26
N LEU A 180 -15.02 -0.62 -14.00
CA LEU A 180 -14.90 0.47 -14.99
C LEU A 180 -13.86 0.18 -16.09
N PHE A 181 -12.88 -0.70 -15.82
CA PHE A 181 -11.74 -0.94 -16.71
C PHE A 181 -11.85 -2.24 -17.53
N GLY A 182 -12.83 -3.11 -17.23
CA GLY A 182 -13.00 -4.40 -17.91
C GLY A 182 -11.88 -5.41 -17.60
N SER A 183 -11.90 -6.56 -18.30
CA SER A 183 -10.98 -7.69 -18.03
C SER A 183 -9.64 -7.65 -18.80
N SER A 184 -9.39 -6.64 -19.61
CA SER A 184 -8.24 -6.59 -20.55
C SER A 184 -7.13 -5.62 -20.11
N ALA A 185 -6.86 -5.49 -18.81
CA ALA A 185 -5.74 -4.66 -18.33
C ALA A 185 -4.40 -5.33 -18.70
N LEU A 186 -3.59 -4.64 -19.51
CA LEU A 186 -2.20 -5.04 -19.80
C LEU A 186 -1.37 -5.01 -18.51
N SER A 187 -0.46 -5.96 -18.35
CA SER A 187 0.52 -5.94 -17.26
C SER A 187 1.62 -4.91 -17.50
N CYS A 188 2.32 -4.48 -16.43
CA CYS A 188 3.50 -3.62 -16.56
C CYS A 188 4.62 -4.28 -17.38
N VAL A 189 4.68 -5.60 -17.41
CA VAL A 189 5.67 -6.36 -18.20
C VAL A 189 5.42 -6.20 -19.69
N GLU A 190 4.15 -6.24 -20.11
CA GLU A 190 3.77 -6.13 -21.53
C GLU A 190 3.78 -4.68 -22.03
N ALA A 191 3.43 -3.72 -21.18
CA ALA A 191 3.25 -2.32 -21.57
C ALA A 191 4.46 -1.43 -21.23
N GLY A 192 5.37 -1.89 -20.37
CA GLY A 192 6.47 -1.10 -19.82
C GLY A 192 6.03 -0.15 -18.70
N ILE A 193 7.00 0.36 -17.96
CA ILE A 193 6.80 1.28 -16.83
C ILE A 193 8.04 2.16 -16.63
N MET A 194 7.84 3.46 -16.51
CA MET A 194 8.91 4.39 -16.15
C MET A 194 9.15 4.35 -14.64
N ALA A 195 10.42 4.16 -14.24
CA ALA A 195 10.80 3.97 -12.84
C ALA A 195 10.23 4.99 -11.85
N PRO A 196 10.31 6.33 -12.06
CA PRO A 196 9.77 7.29 -11.12
C PRO A 196 8.25 7.20 -10.92
N VAL A 197 7.50 6.64 -11.88
CA VAL A 197 6.04 6.55 -11.78
C VAL A 197 5.63 5.64 -10.61
N VAL A 198 6.25 4.47 -10.48
CA VAL A 198 5.98 3.60 -9.32
C VAL A 198 6.42 4.25 -8.01
N GLY A 199 7.52 5.00 -8.03
CA GLY A 199 8.01 5.76 -6.87
C GLY A 199 6.99 6.80 -6.39
N ILE A 200 6.46 7.60 -7.32
CA ILE A 200 5.43 8.63 -7.03
C ILE A 200 4.17 7.97 -6.47
N ILE A 201 3.65 6.95 -7.15
CA ILE A 201 2.42 6.28 -6.74
C ILE A 201 2.59 5.59 -5.39
N GLY A 202 3.70 4.85 -5.16
CA GLY A 202 3.98 4.23 -3.86
C GLY A 202 4.15 5.25 -2.73
N ALA A 203 4.77 6.40 -2.99
CA ALA A 203 4.85 7.49 -2.01
C ALA A 203 3.47 8.08 -1.67
N VAL A 204 2.59 8.23 -2.67
CA VAL A 204 1.19 8.66 -2.43
C VAL A 204 0.41 7.60 -1.66
N GLN A 205 0.59 6.30 -1.97
CA GLN A 205 0.00 5.23 -1.17
C GLN A 205 0.45 5.30 0.30
N ALA A 206 1.75 5.49 0.56
CA ALA A 206 2.27 5.63 1.91
C ALA A 206 1.66 6.84 2.64
N MET A 207 1.53 7.99 1.96
CA MET A 207 0.90 9.18 2.54
C MET A 207 -0.58 8.94 2.87
N GLU A 208 -1.35 8.32 1.97
CA GLU A 208 -2.75 7.99 2.25
C GLU A 208 -2.88 6.97 3.39
N ALA A 209 -1.98 5.98 3.47
CA ALA A 209 -1.93 5.03 4.58
C ALA A 209 -1.68 5.73 5.92
N ILE A 210 -0.69 6.63 6.00
CA ILE A 210 -0.41 7.44 7.20
C ILE A 210 -1.65 8.23 7.60
N LYS A 211 -2.33 8.89 6.66
CA LYS A 211 -3.55 9.67 6.95
C LYS A 211 -4.66 8.79 7.54
N VAL A 212 -4.85 7.58 7.01
CA VAL A 212 -5.84 6.63 7.52
C VAL A 212 -5.47 6.19 8.94
N LEU A 213 -4.22 5.75 9.16
CA LEU A 213 -3.75 5.23 10.44
C LEU A 213 -3.77 6.26 11.57
N THR A 214 -3.47 7.51 11.24
CA THR A 214 -3.34 8.57 12.24
C THR A 214 -4.55 9.52 12.32
N SER A 215 -5.52 9.33 11.42
CA SER A 215 -6.64 10.26 11.23
C SER A 215 -6.19 11.68 10.84
N LEU A 216 -5.01 11.81 10.22
CA LEU A 216 -4.47 13.08 9.74
C LEU A 216 -5.14 13.51 8.44
N GLY A 217 -5.68 14.72 8.40
CA GLY A 217 -6.27 15.27 7.19
C GLY A 217 -7.47 14.47 6.69
N THR A 218 -7.67 14.46 5.36
CA THR A 218 -8.80 13.75 4.73
C THR A 218 -8.26 12.72 3.72
N PRO A 219 -8.36 11.41 4.01
CA PRO A 219 -8.04 10.38 3.03
C PRO A 219 -8.92 10.49 1.77
N LYS A 220 -8.40 10.06 0.63
CA LYS A 220 -9.10 10.13 -0.67
C LYS A 220 -10.13 9.01 -0.85
N GLN A 221 -10.97 8.81 0.18
CA GLN A 221 -12.04 7.82 0.17
C GLN A 221 -13.12 8.15 -0.87
N GLY A 222 -13.61 7.13 -1.58
CA GLY A 222 -14.62 7.30 -2.63
C GLY A 222 -14.14 8.04 -3.88
N LYS A 223 -12.82 8.14 -4.05
CA LYS A 223 -12.19 8.83 -5.17
C LYS A 223 -11.07 8.00 -5.77
N ILE A 224 -10.76 8.28 -7.04
CA ILE A 224 -9.54 7.85 -7.69
C ILE A 224 -8.68 9.07 -8.01
N LEU A 225 -7.43 9.02 -7.61
CA LEU A 225 -6.38 9.94 -8.06
C LEU A 225 -5.67 9.32 -9.24
N ILE A 226 -5.58 10.03 -10.36
CA ILE A 226 -4.92 9.57 -11.59
C ILE A 226 -3.78 10.52 -11.91
N LEU A 227 -2.58 9.97 -12.02
CA LEU A 227 -1.38 10.67 -12.49
C LEU A 227 -1.20 10.42 -13.98
N ASP A 228 -1.06 11.49 -14.76
CA ASP A 228 -0.43 11.50 -16.08
C ASP A 228 1.00 12.04 -15.92
N ALA A 229 1.99 11.17 -15.91
CA ALA A 229 3.39 11.57 -15.73
C ALA A 229 4.02 12.18 -16.98
N MET A 230 3.38 12.09 -18.17
CA MET A 230 3.85 12.80 -19.36
C MET A 230 3.68 14.31 -19.20
N SER A 231 2.56 14.73 -18.63
CA SER A 231 2.23 16.14 -18.36
C SER A 231 2.43 16.54 -16.90
N MET A 232 2.77 15.61 -16.02
CA MET A 232 2.83 15.78 -14.55
C MET A 232 1.51 16.31 -13.97
N SER A 233 0.38 15.95 -14.57
CA SER A 233 -0.94 16.37 -14.12
C SER A 233 -1.63 15.30 -13.27
N TRP A 234 -2.34 15.76 -12.23
CA TRP A 234 -3.20 14.92 -11.41
C TRP A 234 -4.66 15.22 -11.69
N ARG A 235 -5.45 14.16 -11.79
CA ARG A 235 -6.90 14.25 -11.88
C ARG A 235 -7.52 13.52 -10.71
N GLU A 236 -8.54 14.11 -10.11
CA GLU A 236 -9.36 13.51 -9.08
C GLU A 236 -10.74 13.24 -9.64
N MET A 237 -11.22 12.00 -9.54
CA MET A 237 -12.56 11.61 -9.99
C MET A 237 -13.30 10.94 -8.85
N ASN A 238 -14.59 11.22 -8.72
CA ASN A 238 -15.45 10.52 -7.77
C ASN A 238 -15.76 9.11 -8.30
N LEU A 239 -15.63 8.12 -7.42
CA LEU A 239 -16.06 6.77 -7.70
C LEU A 239 -17.52 6.62 -7.25
N MET A 240 -18.31 5.98 -8.07
CA MET A 240 -19.71 5.66 -7.73
C MET A 240 -19.81 4.21 -7.30
N GLN A 241 -20.59 3.97 -6.26
CA GLN A 241 -20.95 2.61 -5.88
C GLN A 241 -21.84 1.99 -6.97
N LEU A 242 -21.50 0.79 -7.42
CA LEU A 242 -22.35 0.05 -8.37
C LEU A 242 -23.60 -0.48 -7.66
N PRO A 243 -24.81 -0.28 -8.23
CA PRO A 243 -26.07 -0.72 -7.60
C PRO A 243 -26.17 -2.23 -7.33
N GLN A 244 -25.36 -3.02 -8.02
CA GLN A 244 -25.34 -4.50 -7.91
C GLN A 244 -23.91 -5.00 -7.68
N CYS A 245 -23.11 -4.27 -6.89
CA CYS A 245 -21.77 -4.73 -6.56
C CYS A 245 -21.83 -5.98 -5.68
N PRO A 246 -21.20 -7.10 -6.10
CA PRO A 246 -21.26 -8.34 -5.34
C PRO A 246 -20.55 -8.26 -3.98
N VAL A 247 -19.74 -7.24 -3.74
CA VAL A 247 -18.96 -7.06 -2.51
C VAL A 247 -19.63 -6.05 -1.57
N CYS A 248 -19.80 -4.79 -2.01
CA CYS A 248 -20.32 -3.73 -1.13
C CYS A 248 -21.83 -3.51 -1.23
N HIS A 249 -22.50 -4.17 -2.18
CA HIS A 249 -23.97 -4.12 -2.34
C HIS A 249 -24.49 -5.47 -2.82
N PRO A 250 -24.25 -6.56 -2.04
CA PRO A 250 -24.73 -7.89 -2.42
C PRO A 250 -26.27 -7.90 -2.47
N GLN A 251 -26.81 -8.48 -3.52
CA GLN A 251 -28.24 -8.77 -3.56
C GLN A 251 -28.54 -9.83 -2.49
N SER A 252 -29.46 -9.52 -1.59
CA SER A 252 -29.98 -10.44 -0.57
C SER A 252 -30.77 -11.60 -1.17
#